data_ffd9f5223caf7ba9bf4aad4a5d6d6617
#
_entry.id   ffd9f5223caf7ba9bf4aad4a5d6d6617
#
_cell.length_a   1.000
_cell.length_b   1.000
_cell.length_c   1.000
_cell.angle_alpha   90.00
_cell.angle_beta   90.00
_cell.angle_gamma   90.00
#
_symmetry.space_group_name_H-M   'P 1'
#
loop_
_entity.id
_entity.type
_entity.pdbx_description
1 polymer ?
#
loop_
_entity_poly.entity_id
_entity_poly.type
_entity_poly.pdbx_seq_one_letter_code
_entity_poly.pdbx_strand_id
1 'polypeptide(L)'
;MRANVELDHATLVRFSPDCRAFIVWLANGDTLRVFKMTKREDGGYTFTATPEDFPKKHKAPIINIAIADTGKFIMTASSDTTLLIWNLRGRVLSTINTNQMNNTYAAISPCSRFVASCGFTPDVKVWEVCFGKKGDFQEVTRAFELKGHSAAVHCFAFSNDSRRMASVSKDGTWRLWDTDVEYKQQQDPYLLRTGRYEEASTMLCRLALSPDGQVLALASGSSIHVYNTRRGEKEECFEQVHGQCITDLSFDITGRYLASCGDRAVRLFHNAPGHRAVVEEMQGLLKRASNESTRQRLQQQLTRAQEALKSLGALKQ
;
A
#
# COMPACT_ATOMS: atom_id res chain seq x y z
N MET A 1 -22.35 7.51 -11.91
CA MET A 1 -21.78 6.62 -12.94
C MET A 1 -21.84 5.18 -12.47
N ARG A 2 -22.07 4.23 -13.37
CA ARG A 2 -22.16 2.80 -13.02
C ARG A 2 -21.46 1.97 -14.09
N ALA A 3 -20.51 1.10 -13.68
CA ALA A 3 -20.00 0.02 -14.51
C ALA A 3 -20.85 -1.22 -14.21
N ASN A 4 -21.39 -1.85 -15.26
CA ASN A 4 -22.21 -3.04 -15.11
C ASN A 4 -21.32 -4.29 -15.21
N VAL A 5 -21.41 -5.16 -14.24
CA VAL A 5 -20.73 -6.47 -14.21
C VAL A 5 -21.72 -7.61 -14.46
N GLU A 6 -22.90 -7.28 -15.01
CA GLU A 6 -23.99 -8.21 -15.36
C GLU A 6 -24.49 -9.04 -14.17
N LEU A 7 -24.40 -10.36 -14.25
CA LEU A 7 -24.87 -11.28 -13.20
C LEU A 7 -23.83 -11.62 -12.14
N ASP A 8 -22.75 -10.83 -12.06
CA ASP A 8 -21.64 -11.04 -11.12
C ASP A 8 -21.48 -9.84 -10.17
N HIS A 9 -20.55 -9.94 -9.22
CA HIS A 9 -20.19 -8.84 -8.32
C HIS A 9 -18.69 -8.67 -8.24
N ALA A 10 -18.25 -7.41 -8.28
CA ALA A 10 -16.86 -7.03 -8.12
C ALA A 10 -16.51 -6.88 -6.64
N THR A 11 -15.52 -7.61 -6.16
CA THR A 11 -15.04 -7.51 -4.77
C THR A 11 -13.70 -6.78 -4.65
N LEU A 12 -12.92 -6.74 -5.73
CA LEU A 12 -11.66 -6.01 -5.81
C LEU A 12 -11.64 -5.15 -7.07
N VAL A 13 -11.16 -3.92 -6.92
CA VAL A 13 -11.01 -2.97 -8.03
C VAL A 13 -9.65 -2.29 -7.91
N ARG A 14 -8.95 -2.13 -9.04
CA ARG A 14 -7.72 -1.32 -9.13
C ARG A 14 -7.71 -0.52 -10.42
N PHE A 15 -7.40 0.76 -10.30
CA PHE A 15 -7.21 1.65 -11.46
C PHE A 15 -5.84 1.48 -12.07
N SER A 16 -5.75 1.68 -13.39
CA SER A 16 -4.46 1.83 -14.05
C SER A 16 -3.79 3.14 -13.61
N PRO A 17 -2.44 3.23 -13.64
CA PRO A 17 -1.72 4.42 -13.20
C PRO A 17 -2.11 5.69 -13.96
N ASP A 18 -2.50 5.57 -15.22
CA ASP A 18 -2.97 6.66 -16.07
C ASP A 18 -4.46 6.98 -15.90
N CYS A 19 -5.16 6.27 -15.02
CA CYS A 19 -6.60 6.39 -14.78
C CYS A 19 -7.48 6.24 -16.04
N ARG A 20 -7.00 5.52 -17.08
CA ARG A 20 -7.77 5.26 -18.31
C ARG A 20 -8.45 3.91 -18.32
N ALA A 21 -8.12 3.05 -17.37
CA ALA A 21 -8.72 1.75 -17.20
C ALA A 21 -8.80 1.36 -15.73
N PHE A 22 -9.59 0.37 -15.43
CA PHE A 22 -9.55 -0.33 -14.15
C PHE A 22 -9.82 -1.81 -14.37
N ILE A 23 -9.26 -2.62 -13.49
CA ILE A 23 -9.46 -4.07 -13.45
C ILE A 23 -10.29 -4.43 -12.23
N VAL A 24 -11.20 -5.36 -12.40
CA VAL A 24 -12.06 -5.90 -11.34
C VAL A 24 -11.92 -7.40 -11.25
N TRP A 25 -12.02 -7.95 -10.06
CA TRP A 25 -12.23 -9.37 -9.86
C TRP A 25 -13.71 -9.64 -9.69
N LEU A 26 -14.22 -10.52 -10.53
CA LEU A 26 -15.60 -11.02 -10.57
C LEU A 26 -15.68 -12.30 -9.75
N ALA A 27 -16.37 -12.24 -8.61
CA ALA A 27 -16.28 -13.30 -7.61
C ALA A 27 -17.00 -14.59 -8.03
N ASN A 28 -18.14 -14.53 -8.75
CA ASN A 28 -18.86 -15.72 -9.20
C ASN A 28 -18.16 -16.42 -10.36
N GLY A 29 -17.68 -15.65 -11.35
CA GLY A 29 -16.92 -16.16 -12.49
C GLY A 29 -15.48 -16.51 -12.15
N ASP A 30 -14.97 -16.02 -11.02
CA ASP A 30 -13.57 -16.14 -10.59
C ASP A 30 -12.60 -15.67 -11.69
N THR A 31 -12.95 -14.59 -12.36
CA THR A 31 -12.23 -14.00 -13.48
C THR A 31 -11.90 -12.54 -13.25
N LEU A 32 -10.95 -12.02 -14.02
CA LEU A 32 -10.55 -10.62 -14.01
C LEU A 32 -11.05 -9.95 -15.28
N ARG A 33 -11.83 -8.88 -15.12
CA ARG A 33 -12.34 -8.07 -16.23
C ARG A 33 -11.73 -6.70 -16.23
N VAL A 34 -11.32 -6.23 -17.40
CA VAL A 34 -10.77 -4.89 -17.59
C VAL A 34 -11.84 -3.99 -18.20
N PHE A 35 -12.00 -2.80 -17.62
CA PHE A 35 -12.85 -1.75 -18.15
C PHE A 35 -12.00 -0.58 -18.62
N LYS A 36 -12.21 -0.14 -19.86
CA LYS A 36 -11.67 1.11 -20.37
C LYS A 36 -12.55 2.28 -19.94
N MET A 37 -11.94 3.38 -19.59
CA MET A 37 -12.60 4.62 -19.21
C MET A 37 -12.41 5.65 -20.32
N THR A 38 -13.52 6.17 -20.84
CA THR A 38 -13.49 7.22 -21.85
C THR A 38 -14.26 8.44 -21.31
N LYS A 39 -13.59 9.60 -21.30
CA LYS A 39 -14.22 10.85 -20.90
C LYS A 39 -15.13 11.32 -22.02
N ARG A 40 -16.38 11.69 -21.67
CA ARG A 40 -17.36 12.26 -22.57
C ARG A 40 -17.22 13.77 -22.67
N GLU A 41 -17.84 14.37 -23.67
CA GLU A 41 -17.87 15.83 -23.85
C GLU A 41 -18.59 16.55 -22.70
N ASP A 42 -19.59 15.91 -22.09
CA ASP A 42 -20.32 16.40 -20.92
C ASP A 42 -19.50 16.37 -19.60
N GLY A 43 -18.23 15.97 -19.66
CA GLY A 43 -17.36 15.80 -18.51
C GLY A 43 -17.57 14.49 -17.77
N GLY A 44 -18.55 13.68 -18.16
CA GLY A 44 -18.79 12.34 -17.63
C GLY A 44 -17.81 11.31 -18.16
N TYR A 45 -17.92 10.07 -17.67
CA TYR A 45 -17.13 8.93 -18.14
C TYR A 45 -18.04 7.78 -18.60
N THR A 46 -17.62 7.08 -19.64
CA THR A 46 -18.17 5.78 -20.02
C THR A 46 -17.19 4.69 -19.67
N PHE A 47 -17.72 3.52 -19.34
CA PHE A 47 -16.94 2.32 -19.02
C PHE A 47 -17.30 1.23 -20.03
N THR A 48 -16.29 0.73 -20.72
CA THR A 48 -16.45 -0.33 -21.72
C THR A 48 -15.59 -1.51 -21.33
N ALA A 49 -16.23 -2.67 -21.11
CA ALA A 49 -15.52 -3.90 -20.82
C ALA A 49 -14.67 -4.32 -22.03
N THR A 50 -13.51 -4.93 -21.77
CA THR A 50 -12.75 -5.61 -22.82
C THR A 50 -13.53 -6.85 -23.31
N PRO A 51 -13.37 -7.25 -24.59
CA PRO A 51 -14.11 -8.39 -25.16
C PRO A 51 -13.86 -9.71 -24.41
N GLU A 52 -12.69 -9.88 -23.84
CA GLU A 52 -12.28 -11.10 -23.16
C GLU A 52 -11.81 -10.81 -21.75
N ASP A 53 -12.26 -11.63 -20.79
CA ASP A 53 -11.78 -11.67 -19.43
C ASP A 53 -10.42 -12.39 -19.36
N PHE A 54 -9.64 -12.13 -18.33
CA PHE A 54 -8.42 -12.90 -18.09
C PHE A 54 -8.77 -14.36 -17.76
N PRO A 55 -7.99 -15.33 -18.23
CA PRO A 55 -8.27 -16.73 -17.97
C PRO A 55 -8.14 -17.06 -16.49
N LYS A 56 -9.04 -17.89 -15.98
CA LYS A 56 -8.97 -18.43 -14.62
C LYS A 56 -7.70 -19.25 -14.44
N LYS A 57 -6.82 -18.85 -13.53
CA LYS A 57 -5.54 -19.53 -13.27
C LYS A 57 -5.31 -19.83 -11.79
N HIS A 58 -5.89 -19.07 -10.88
CA HIS A 58 -5.85 -19.35 -9.45
C HIS A 58 -6.80 -20.51 -9.10
N LYS A 59 -6.43 -21.27 -8.07
CA LYS A 59 -7.23 -22.41 -7.57
C LYS A 59 -8.11 -22.01 -6.38
N ALA A 60 -7.89 -20.84 -5.83
CA ALA A 60 -8.62 -20.27 -4.69
C ALA A 60 -8.89 -18.78 -4.94
N PRO A 61 -9.76 -18.15 -4.14
CA PRO A 61 -10.15 -16.75 -4.34
C PRO A 61 -8.96 -15.79 -4.36
N ILE A 62 -9.06 -14.80 -5.24
CA ILE A 62 -8.08 -13.71 -5.31
C ILE A 62 -8.30 -12.78 -4.11
N ILE A 63 -7.23 -12.48 -3.40
CA ILE A 63 -7.23 -11.61 -2.22
C ILE A 63 -6.71 -10.20 -2.52
N ASN A 64 -5.83 -10.05 -3.51
CA ASN A 64 -5.31 -8.76 -3.95
C ASN A 64 -5.08 -8.72 -5.46
N ILE A 65 -5.28 -7.53 -6.02
CA ILE A 65 -4.87 -7.15 -7.37
C ILE A 65 -4.03 -5.90 -7.25
N ALA A 66 -2.95 -5.82 -8.01
CA ALA A 66 -2.14 -4.61 -8.15
C ALA A 66 -1.69 -4.44 -9.60
N ILE A 67 -1.59 -3.19 -10.03
CA ILE A 67 -1.06 -2.81 -11.34
C ILE A 67 0.23 -2.04 -11.09
N ALA A 68 1.30 -2.42 -11.76
CA ALA A 68 2.58 -1.71 -11.64
C ALA A 68 2.46 -0.27 -12.16
N ASP A 69 3.02 0.71 -11.45
CA ASP A 69 2.96 2.13 -11.81
C ASP A 69 3.61 2.40 -13.18
N THR A 70 4.56 1.57 -13.59
CA THR A 70 5.12 1.57 -14.95
C THR A 70 4.15 1.07 -16.02
N GLY A 71 2.99 0.52 -15.64
CA GLY A 71 2.02 -0.09 -16.54
C GLY A 71 2.54 -1.35 -17.27
N LYS A 72 3.62 -1.98 -16.81
CA LYS A 72 4.22 -3.12 -17.51
C LYS A 72 3.58 -4.46 -17.16
N PHE A 73 3.07 -4.61 -15.95
CA PHE A 73 2.51 -5.86 -15.48
C PHE A 73 1.40 -5.66 -14.44
N ILE A 74 0.62 -6.69 -14.27
CA ILE A 74 -0.41 -6.82 -13.23
C ILE A 74 0.00 -7.97 -12.33
N MET A 75 -0.21 -7.83 -11.03
CA MET A 75 -0.06 -8.90 -10.05
C MET A 75 -1.43 -9.27 -9.49
N THR A 76 -1.68 -10.55 -9.36
CA THR A 76 -2.80 -11.09 -8.57
C THR A 76 -2.28 -12.04 -7.52
N ALA A 77 -2.83 -11.94 -6.32
CA ALA A 77 -2.52 -12.83 -5.20
C ALA A 77 -3.75 -13.64 -4.83
N SER A 78 -3.57 -14.91 -4.60
CA SER A 78 -4.62 -15.81 -4.14
C SER A 78 -4.34 -16.32 -2.73
N SER A 79 -5.39 -16.71 -2.04
CA SER A 79 -5.28 -17.38 -0.74
C SER A 79 -4.61 -18.76 -0.81
N ASP A 80 -4.43 -19.32 -2.01
CA ASP A 80 -3.81 -20.63 -2.26
C ASP A 80 -2.27 -20.60 -2.26
N THR A 81 -1.63 -19.56 -1.74
CA THR A 81 -0.17 -19.36 -1.75
C THR A 81 0.44 -18.94 -3.07
N THR A 82 -0.34 -18.65 -4.10
CA THR A 82 0.20 -18.24 -5.40
C THR A 82 0.08 -16.74 -5.64
N LEU A 83 1.12 -16.16 -6.26
CA LEU A 83 1.08 -14.87 -6.93
C LEU A 83 1.26 -15.11 -8.43
N LEU A 84 0.45 -14.47 -9.26
CA LEU A 84 0.61 -14.49 -10.71
C LEU A 84 1.01 -13.10 -11.19
N ILE A 85 2.02 -13.08 -12.04
CA ILE A 85 2.44 -11.89 -12.77
C ILE A 85 1.90 -12.01 -14.20
N TRP A 86 1.13 -11.02 -14.61
CA TRP A 86 0.45 -10.99 -15.90
C TRP A 86 0.96 -9.83 -16.75
N ASN A 87 0.97 -10.01 -18.06
CA ASN A 87 1.03 -8.85 -18.95
C ASN A 87 -0.35 -8.18 -19.04
N LEU A 88 -0.43 -6.99 -19.65
CA LEU A 88 -1.69 -6.24 -19.78
C LEU A 88 -2.74 -6.90 -20.69
N ARG A 89 -2.38 -7.99 -21.39
CA ARG A 89 -3.27 -8.76 -22.28
C ARG A 89 -3.80 -10.04 -21.63
N GLY A 90 -3.58 -10.22 -20.32
CA GLY A 90 -4.05 -11.40 -19.59
C GLY A 90 -3.23 -12.67 -19.80
N ARG A 91 -2.01 -12.58 -20.34
CA ARG A 91 -1.08 -13.73 -20.38
C ARG A 91 -0.25 -13.76 -19.10
N VAL A 92 -0.18 -14.93 -18.46
CA VAL A 92 0.70 -15.15 -17.31
C VAL A 92 2.16 -15.11 -17.77
N LEU A 93 2.95 -14.27 -17.11
CA LEU A 93 4.40 -14.15 -17.31
C LEU A 93 5.16 -15.05 -16.33
N SER A 94 4.70 -15.09 -15.07
CA SER A 94 5.33 -15.90 -14.04
C SER A 94 4.32 -16.32 -12.97
N THR A 95 4.60 -17.44 -12.31
CA THR A 95 3.87 -17.94 -11.15
C THR A 95 4.85 -18.05 -9.99
N ILE A 96 4.55 -17.39 -8.89
CA ILE A 96 5.34 -17.41 -7.66
C ILE A 96 4.58 -18.23 -6.63
N ASN A 97 5.22 -19.25 -6.06
CA ASN A 97 4.74 -19.89 -4.85
C ASN A 97 5.36 -19.21 -3.63
N THR A 98 4.51 -18.63 -2.80
CA THR A 98 4.98 -17.87 -1.62
C THR A 98 5.43 -18.77 -0.47
N ASN A 99 4.99 -20.04 -0.44
CA ASN A 99 5.22 -20.97 0.66
C ASN A 99 4.82 -20.39 2.04
N GLN A 100 3.72 -19.63 2.08
CA GLN A 100 3.24 -18.96 3.30
C GLN A 100 2.01 -19.64 3.93
N MET A 101 1.69 -20.87 3.51
CA MET A 101 0.51 -21.66 3.89
C MET A 101 -0.82 -20.99 3.49
N ASN A 102 -0.95 -19.69 3.69
CA ASN A 102 -2.08 -18.87 3.29
C ASN A 102 -1.59 -17.42 3.11
N ASN A 103 -1.85 -16.82 1.96
CA ASN A 103 -1.60 -15.40 1.75
C ASN A 103 -2.72 -14.57 2.38
N THR A 104 -2.39 -13.51 3.08
CA THR A 104 -3.34 -12.56 3.66
C THR A 104 -3.32 -11.21 2.94
N TYR A 105 -2.17 -10.83 2.39
CA TYR A 105 -1.99 -9.58 1.67
C TYR A 105 -0.83 -9.67 0.68
N ALA A 106 -0.94 -8.92 -0.43
CA ALA A 106 0.13 -8.76 -1.40
C ALA A 106 0.05 -7.38 -2.06
N ALA A 107 1.20 -6.83 -2.46
CA ALA A 107 1.29 -5.53 -3.11
C ALA A 107 2.50 -5.46 -4.05
N ILE A 108 2.46 -4.49 -4.97
CA ILE A 108 3.60 -4.07 -5.80
C ILE A 108 4.22 -2.83 -5.15
N SER A 109 5.55 -2.73 -5.15
CA SER A 109 6.24 -1.51 -4.72
C SER A 109 5.96 -0.34 -5.68
N PRO A 110 5.91 0.92 -5.21
CA PRO A 110 5.72 2.10 -6.07
C PRO A 110 6.74 2.21 -7.19
N CYS A 111 7.98 1.77 -6.98
CA CYS A 111 8.99 1.72 -8.07
C CYS A 111 8.71 0.64 -9.13
N SER A 112 7.65 -0.18 -8.97
CA SER A 112 7.27 -1.28 -9.88
C SER A 112 8.33 -2.36 -10.06
N ARG A 113 9.30 -2.43 -9.17
CA ARG A 113 10.39 -3.41 -9.23
C ARG A 113 10.11 -4.63 -8.39
N PHE A 114 9.43 -4.44 -7.26
CA PHE A 114 9.20 -5.50 -6.28
C PHE A 114 7.73 -5.87 -6.19
N VAL A 115 7.48 -7.15 -5.95
CA VAL A 115 6.21 -7.68 -5.48
C VAL A 115 6.44 -8.35 -4.14
N ALA A 116 5.51 -8.18 -3.23
CA ALA A 116 5.63 -8.73 -1.89
C ALA A 116 4.34 -9.42 -1.46
N SER A 117 4.46 -10.40 -0.58
CA SER A 117 3.32 -11.05 0.09
C SER A 117 3.61 -11.35 1.54
N CYS A 118 2.56 -11.40 2.34
CA CYS A 118 2.57 -11.89 3.71
C CYS A 118 1.40 -12.85 3.94
N GLY A 119 1.46 -13.61 5.02
CA GLY A 119 0.45 -14.61 5.32
C GLY A 119 0.59 -15.21 6.70
N PHE A 120 0.37 -16.52 6.78
CA PHE A 120 0.43 -17.25 8.05
C PHE A 120 1.84 -17.31 8.64
N THR A 121 2.88 -17.25 7.80
CA THR A 121 4.27 -17.21 8.28
C THR A 121 4.63 -15.84 8.85
N PRO A 122 5.57 -15.76 9.84
CA PRO A 122 5.91 -14.52 10.54
C PRO A 122 6.85 -13.61 9.73
N ASP A 123 6.81 -13.69 8.40
CA ASP A 123 7.68 -12.97 7.49
C ASP A 123 6.89 -12.30 6.35
N VAL A 124 7.47 -11.24 5.80
CA VAL A 124 7.05 -10.69 4.50
C VAL A 124 8.08 -11.10 3.47
N LYS A 125 7.65 -11.74 2.40
CA LYS A 125 8.54 -12.19 1.31
C LYS A 125 8.46 -11.23 0.15
N VAL A 126 9.60 -10.88 -0.42
CA VAL A 126 9.74 -9.90 -1.48
C VAL A 126 10.50 -10.50 -2.66
N TRP A 127 9.97 -10.31 -3.86
CA TRP A 127 10.55 -10.75 -5.12
C TRP A 127 10.80 -9.56 -6.04
N GLU A 128 11.87 -9.60 -6.80
CA GLU A 128 12.15 -8.65 -7.88
C GLU A 128 11.54 -9.17 -9.19
N VAL A 129 10.82 -8.31 -9.90
CA VAL A 129 10.28 -8.57 -11.24
C VAL A 129 11.22 -7.90 -12.25
N CYS A 130 11.96 -8.70 -13.00
CA CYS A 130 13.00 -8.25 -13.89
C CYS A 130 12.49 -8.05 -15.32
N PHE A 131 12.77 -6.87 -15.87
CA PHE A 131 12.50 -6.54 -17.26
C PHE A 131 13.81 -6.15 -17.97
N GLY A 132 13.96 -6.56 -19.22
CA GLY A 132 15.08 -6.19 -20.07
C GLY A 132 15.06 -4.71 -20.48
N LYS A 133 16.15 -4.24 -21.06
CA LYS A 133 16.29 -2.86 -21.56
C LYS A 133 15.22 -2.49 -22.60
N LYS A 134 14.74 -3.46 -23.36
CA LYS A 134 13.66 -3.29 -24.36
C LYS A 134 12.25 -3.35 -23.75
N GLY A 135 12.14 -3.56 -22.44
CA GLY A 135 10.86 -3.68 -21.73
C GLY A 135 10.22 -5.07 -21.79
N ASP A 136 10.92 -6.08 -22.28
CA ASP A 136 10.53 -7.49 -22.26
C ASP A 136 10.68 -8.06 -20.85
N PHE A 137 9.72 -8.88 -20.45
CA PHE A 137 9.78 -9.63 -19.18
C PHE A 137 10.91 -10.67 -19.27
N GLN A 138 11.73 -10.74 -18.23
CA GLN A 138 12.83 -11.70 -18.13
C GLN A 138 12.49 -12.79 -17.12
N GLU A 139 12.44 -12.46 -15.84
CA GLU A 139 12.24 -13.42 -14.77
C GLU A 139 11.70 -12.74 -13.50
N VAL A 140 11.35 -13.55 -12.51
CA VAL A 140 11.09 -13.12 -11.14
C VAL A 140 12.08 -13.84 -10.23
N THR A 141 12.84 -13.08 -9.46
CA THR A 141 13.84 -13.59 -8.53
C THR A 141 13.48 -13.23 -7.09
N ARG A 142 13.90 -14.05 -6.12
CA ARG A 142 13.75 -13.71 -4.71
C ARG A 142 14.68 -12.55 -4.38
N ALA A 143 14.14 -11.51 -3.73
CA ALA A 143 14.92 -10.34 -3.33
C ALA A 143 15.35 -10.46 -1.86
N PHE A 144 14.41 -10.29 -0.93
CA PHE A 144 14.68 -10.33 0.51
C PHE A 144 13.44 -10.73 1.30
N GLU A 145 13.58 -10.86 2.60
CA GLU A 145 12.50 -11.13 3.54
C GLU A 145 12.58 -10.19 4.74
N LEU A 146 11.42 -9.76 5.24
CA LEU A 146 11.31 -9.05 6.50
C LEU A 146 11.09 -10.10 7.61
N LYS A 147 12.14 -10.43 8.33
CA LYS A 147 12.13 -11.43 9.39
C LYS A 147 12.13 -10.78 10.75
N GLY A 148 11.37 -11.36 11.71
CA GLY A 148 11.46 -10.93 13.10
C GLY A 148 10.13 -10.90 13.84
N HIS A 149 8.97 -10.84 13.17
CA HIS A 149 7.70 -11.10 13.84
C HIS A 149 7.67 -12.52 14.41
N SER A 150 6.88 -12.74 15.46
CA SER A 150 6.73 -14.05 16.10
C SER A 150 5.42 -14.76 15.75
N ALA A 151 4.54 -14.08 14.99
CA ALA A 151 3.27 -14.61 14.54
C ALA A 151 2.95 -14.16 13.11
N ALA A 152 1.85 -14.67 12.55
CA ALA A 152 1.36 -14.34 11.21
C ALA A 152 1.33 -12.82 10.94
N VAL A 153 1.72 -12.42 9.74
CA VAL A 153 1.68 -11.02 9.31
C VAL A 153 0.36 -10.74 8.62
N HIS A 154 -0.39 -9.74 9.11
CA HIS A 154 -1.67 -9.36 8.54
C HIS A 154 -1.55 -8.63 7.21
N CYS A 155 -0.70 -7.61 7.18
CA CYS A 155 -0.43 -6.81 5.99
C CYS A 155 0.88 -6.01 6.15
N PHE A 156 1.26 -5.36 5.07
CA PHE A 156 2.43 -4.49 5.00
C PHE A 156 2.15 -3.32 4.05
N ALA A 157 2.98 -2.28 4.10
CA ALA A 157 2.93 -1.16 3.17
C ALA A 157 4.35 -0.73 2.79
N PHE A 158 4.50 -0.23 1.56
CA PHE A 158 5.72 0.42 1.08
C PHE A 158 5.62 1.94 1.28
N SER A 159 6.75 2.61 1.53
CA SER A 159 6.88 4.05 1.30
C SER A 159 6.90 4.37 -0.20
N ASN A 160 6.60 5.62 -0.56
CA ASN A 160 6.51 6.00 -1.97
C ASN A 160 7.85 5.87 -2.74
N ASP A 161 8.97 6.05 -2.05
CA ASP A 161 10.31 5.84 -2.60
C ASP A 161 10.74 4.36 -2.64
N SER A 162 9.88 3.45 -2.13
CA SER A 162 10.13 2.02 -2.03
C SER A 162 11.37 1.62 -1.19
N ARG A 163 11.88 2.55 -0.36
CA ARG A 163 13.06 2.31 0.49
C ARG A 163 12.70 1.87 1.90
N ARG A 164 11.44 2.03 2.29
CA ARG A 164 10.93 1.58 3.59
C ARG A 164 9.72 0.71 3.41
N MET A 165 9.56 -0.22 4.33
CA MET A 165 8.36 -1.02 4.46
C MET A 165 7.91 -1.00 5.92
N ALA A 166 6.59 -1.04 6.11
CA ALA A 166 6.02 -1.29 7.43
C ALA A 166 5.23 -2.60 7.39
N SER A 167 5.23 -3.35 8.46
CA SER A 167 4.47 -4.61 8.61
C SER A 167 3.71 -4.63 9.93
N VAL A 168 2.56 -5.31 9.97
CA VAL A 168 1.76 -5.52 11.18
C VAL A 168 1.44 -6.99 11.33
N SER A 169 1.58 -7.52 12.55
CA SER A 169 1.47 -8.95 12.86
C SER A 169 0.53 -9.22 14.02
N LYS A 170 0.00 -10.44 14.06
CA LYS A 170 -0.73 -11.01 15.20
C LYS A 170 0.07 -11.05 16.51
N ASP A 171 1.37 -10.79 16.47
CA ASP A 171 2.19 -10.66 17.69
C ASP A 171 1.94 -9.35 18.46
N GLY A 172 0.95 -8.53 18.04
CA GLY A 172 0.62 -7.26 18.68
C GLY A 172 1.61 -6.15 18.36
N THR A 173 2.46 -6.33 17.34
CA THR A 173 3.45 -5.33 16.94
C THR A 173 3.30 -4.90 15.49
N TRP A 174 3.63 -3.65 15.24
CA TRP A 174 4.00 -3.17 13.92
C TRP A 174 5.50 -2.90 13.88
N ARG A 175 6.10 -3.04 12.70
CA ARG A 175 7.53 -2.85 12.49
C ARG A 175 7.77 -1.99 11.27
N LEU A 176 8.78 -1.13 11.35
CA LEU A 176 9.28 -0.32 10.25
C LEU A 176 10.67 -0.83 9.86
N TRP A 177 10.89 -0.99 8.57
CA TRP A 177 12.09 -1.57 7.99
C TRP A 177 12.72 -0.60 7.00
N ASP A 178 14.04 -0.53 6.98
CA ASP A 178 14.82 0.00 5.87
C ASP A 178 15.07 -1.14 4.88
N THR A 179 14.60 -0.97 3.66
CA THR A 179 14.70 -1.96 2.59
C THR A 179 15.62 -1.48 1.45
N ASP A 180 16.30 -0.35 1.64
CA ASP A 180 17.35 0.17 0.73
C ASP A 180 18.67 -0.56 0.97
N VAL A 181 18.68 -1.85 0.63
CA VAL A 181 19.81 -2.77 0.91
C VAL A 181 20.30 -3.43 -0.38
N GLU A 182 21.56 -3.84 -0.36
CA GLU A 182 22.18 -4.60 -1.45
C GLU A 182 21.84 -6.11 -1.33
N TYR A 183 20.52 -6.42 -1.49
CA TYR A 183 20.01 -7.79 -1.33
C TYR A 183 20.69 -8.80 -2.28
N LYS A 184 21.20 -8.37 -3.45
CA LYS A 184 22.00 -9.22 -4.34
C LYS A 184 23.32 -9.68 -3.71
N GLN A 185 23.80 -8.94 -2.70
CA GLN A 185 24.93 -9.29 -1.87
C GLN A 185 24.51 -9.93 -0.53
N GLN A 186 23.27 -10.44 -0.45
CA GLN A 186 22.69 -11.08 0.73
C GLN A 186 22.57 -10.15 1.95
N GLN A 187 22.46 -8.85 1.74
CA GLN A 187 22.14 -7.91 2.80
C GLN A 187 20.65 -8.04 3.17
N ASP A 188 20.36 -8.25 4.44
CA ASP A 188 18.99 -8.26 4.95
C ASP A 188 18.50 -6.84 5.27
N PRO A 189 17.18 -6.56 5.13
CA PRO A 189 16.59 -5.30 5.57
C PRO A 189 16.82 -5.02 7.06
N TYR A 190 16.99 -3.75 7.39
CA TYR A 190 17.23 -3.32 8.77
C TYR A 190 15.94 -2.97 9.48
N LEU A 191 15.74 -3.48 10.69
CA LEU A 191 14.63 -3.07 11.55
C LEU A 191 14.93 -1.67 12.12
N LEU A 192 14.15 -0.67 11.70
CA LEU A 192 14.28 0.71 12.18
C LEU A 192 13.51 0.95 13.47
N ARG A 193 12.29 0.40 13.57
CA ARG A 193 11.41 0.63 14.72
C ARG A 193 10.42 -0.53 14.91
N THR A 194 10.08 -0.78 16.17
CA THR A 194 8.96 -1.62 16.57
C THR A 194 8.02 -0.79 17.45
N GLY A 195 6.74 -0.84 17.14
CA GLY A 195 5.69 -0.29 18.00
C GLY A 195 4.70 -1.37 18.38
N ARG A 196 3.91 -1.13 19.43
CA ARG A 196 2.83 -2.01 19.85
C ARG A 196 1.48 -1.42 19.46
N TYR A 197 0.52 -2.29 19.22
CA TYR A 197 -0.87 -1.90 19.05
C TYR A 197 -1.77 -2.86 19.83
N GLU A 198 -2.94 -2.36 20.21
CA GLU A 198 -3.93 -3.19 20.87
C GLU A 198 -4.68 -3.98 19.81
N GLU A 199 -4.53 -5.30 19.85
CA GLU A 199 -5.21 -6.19 18.92
C GLU A 199 -6.69 -6.30 19.31
N ALA A 200 -7.58 -5.80 18.43
CA ALA A 200 -8.98 -6.19 18.49
C ALA A 200 -9.06 -7.64 17.99
N SER A 201 -9.14 -8.59 18.93
CA SER A 201 -9.08 -10.03 18.73
C SER A 201 -9.74 -10.48 17.42
N THR A 202 -9.03 -11.23 16.59
CA THR A 202 -9.47 -12.00 15.42
C THR A 202 -9.66 -11.26 14.08
N MET A 203 -9.63 -9.94 14.00
CA MET A 203 -9.86 -9.21 12.75
C MET A 203 -8.56 -8.92 12.00
N LEU A 204 -8.62 -9.02 10.66
CA LEU A 204 -7.51 -8.61 9.81
C LEU A 204 -7.29 -7.11 9.94
N CYS A 205 -6.07 -6.71 10.28
CA CYS A 205 -5.65 -5.31 10.28
C CYS A 205 -5.34 -4.83 8.85
N ARG A 206 -5.50 -3.54 8.61
CA ARG A 206 -5.02 -2.85 7.40
C ARG A 206 -3.99 -1.81 7.79
N LEU A 207 -2.96 -1.68 6.99
CA LEU A 207 -1.84 -0.79 7.24
C LEU A 207 -1.63 0.12 6.03
N ALA A 208 -1.42 1.40 6.29
CA ALA A 208 -0.92 2.36 5.31
C ALA A 208 0.30 3.09 5.87
N LEU A 209 1.29 3.31 5.02
CA LEU A 209 2.47 4.10 5.33
C LEU A 209 2.40 5.39 4.52
N SER A 210 2.66 6.54 5.16
CA SER A 210 2.70 7.81 4.44
C SER A 210 3.79 7.80 3.36
N PRO A 211 3.66 8.59 2.28
CA PRO A 211 4.62 8.59 1.17
C PRO A 211 6.08 8.78 1.60
N ASP A 212 6.30 9.60 2.62
CA ASP A 212 7.61 9.89 3.21
C ASP A 212 8.05 8.87 4.29
N GLY A 213 7.19 7.90 4.62
CA GLY A 213 7.45 6.87 5.61
C GLY A 213 7.46 7.37 7.07
N GLN A 214 6.98 8.58 7.34
CA GLN A 214 7.03 9.17 8.70
C GLN A 214 5.78 8.88 9.55
N VAL A 215 4.67 8.54 8.90
CA VAL A 215 3.40 8.23 9.57
C VAL A 215 2.90 6.87 9.14
N LEU A 216 2.49 6.09 10.11
CA LEU A 216 1.87 4.79 9.92
C LEU A 216 0.44 4.86 10.41
N ALA A 217 -0.51 4.52 9.55
CA ALA A 217 -1.92 4.37 9.90
C ALA A 217 -2.28 2.89 9.95
N LEU A 218 -2.84 2.45 11.04
CA LEU A 218 -3.28 1.07 11.30
C LEU A 218 -4.77 1.05 11.54
N ALA A 219 -5.51 0.37 10.68
CA ALA A 219 -6.91 0.07 10.91
C ALA A 219 -7.05 -1.29 11.61
N SER A 220 -7.75 -1.27 12.74
CA SER A 220 -8.12 -2.46 13.51
C SER A 220 -9.63 -2.42 13.74
N GLY A 221 -10.36 -3.36 13.13
CA GLY A 221 -11.82 -3.32 13.12
C GLY A 221 -12.36 -2.05 12.44
N SER A 222 -13.13 -1.25 13.17
CA SER A 222 -13.72 0.02 12.72
C SER A 222 -12.92 1.27 13.10
N SER A 223 -11.79 1.10 13.78
CA SER A 223 -10.97 2.21 14.32
C SER A 223 -9.65 2.35 13.57
N ILE A 224 -9.11 3.57 13.55
CA ILE A 224 -7.80 3.89 12.94
C ILE A 224 -6.89 4.44 14.02
N HIS A 225 -5.71 3.87 14.16
CA HIS A 225 -4.64 4.33 15.03
C HIS A 225 -3.49 4.89 14.17
N VAL A 226 -3.07 6.10 14.47
CA VAL A 226 -2.01 6.79 13.72
C VAL A 226 -0.77 6.91 14.59
N TYR A 227 0.35 6.46 14.06
CA TYR A 227 1.63 6.39 14.76
C TYR A 227 2.69 7.25 14.06
N ASN A 228 3.52 7.90 14.83
CA ASN A 228 4.77 8.49 14.37
C ASN A 228 5.82 7.38 14.26
N THR A 229 6.31 7.13 13.06
CA THR A 229 7.25 6.01 12.82
C THR A 229 8.62 6.24 13.43
N ARG A 230 9.03 7.50 13.61
CA ARG A 230 10.33 7.87 14.19
C ARG A 230 10.35 7.66 15.70
N ARG A 231 9.27 8.08 16.40
CA ARG A 231 9.14 7.93 17.86
C ARG A 231 8.57 6.57 18.26
N GLY A 232 7.75 5.99 17.39
CA GLY A 232 7.02 4.73 17.67
C GLY A 232 5.76 4.96 18.52
N GLU A 233 5.35 6.20 18.71
CA GLU A 233 4.25 6.61 19.57
C GLU A 233 2.95 6.77 18.78
N LYS A 234 1.82 6.43 19.43
CA LYS A 234 0.49 6.70 18.91
C LYS A 234 0.18 8.19 19.07
N GLU A 235 -0.08 8.88 17.97
CA GLU A 235 -0.38 10.32 17.96
C GLU A 235 -1.88 10.61 17.92
N GLU A 236 -2.63 9.82 17.17
CA GLU A 236 -4.06 10.00 17.00
C GLU A 236 -4.79 8.66 16.99
N CYS A 237 -6.05 8.68 17.40
CA CYS A 237 -6.96 7.56 17.34
C CYS A 237 -8.33 8.06 16.86
N PHE A 238 -8.86 7.43 15.82
CA PHE A 238 -10.21 7.66 15.32
C PHE A 238 -11.02 6.39 15.61
N GLU A 239 -11.89 6.47 16.59
CA GLU A 239 -12.73 5.34 16.99
C GLU A 239 -14.02 5.30 16.19
N GLN A 240 -14.50 4.08 15.91
CA GLN A 240 -15.76 3.83 15.21
C GLN A 240 -15.92 4.64 13.91
N VAL A 241 -14.84 4.73 13.14
CA VAL A 241 -14.83 5.46 11.86
C VAL A 241 -15.88 4.91 10.90
N HIS A 242 -16.10 3.61 10.89
CA HIS A 242 -17.09 2.94 10.07
C HIS A 242 -18.01 2.05 10.93
N GLY A 243 -19.22 1.81 10.48
CA GLY A 243 -20.15 0.89 11.14
C GLY A 243 -19.77 -0.60 11.00
N GLN A 244 -18.81 -0.89 10.13
CA GLN A 244 -18.23 -2.22 9.91
C GLN A 244 -16.71 -2.12 9.89
N CYS A 245 -16.03 -3.26 9.73
CA CYS A 245 -14.57 -3.28 9.60
C CYS A 245 -14.08 -2.48 8.41
N ILE A 246 -12.98 -1.80 8.59
CA ILE A 246 -12.27 -1.08 7.53
C ILE A 246 -11.69 -2.12 6.57
N THR A 247 -12.06 -2.00 5.30
CA THR A 247 -11.64 -2.93 4.25
C THR A 247 -10.36 -2.50 3.55
N ASP A 248 -10.12 -1.18 3.45
CA ASP A 248 -8.91 -0.64 2.86
C ASP A 248 -8.54 0.70 3.51
N LEU A 249 -7.24 1.02 3.50
CA LEU A 249 -6.67 2.22 4.08
C LEU A 249 -5.50 2.69 3.20
N SER A 250 -5.47 3.97 2.83
CA SER A 250 -4.43 4.50 1.96
C SER A 250 -4.19 5.98 2.20
N PHE A 251 -2.92 6.40 2.15
CA PHE A 251 -2.58 7.82 2.01
C PHE A 251 -2.67 8.25 0.55
N ASP A 252 -3.00 9.52 0.33
CA ASP A 252 -2.84 10.13 -0.97
C ASP A 252 -1.36 10.32 -1.31
N ILE A 253 -1.05 10.52 -2.59
CA ILE A 253 0.34 10.65 -3.08
C ILE A 253 1.09 11.83 -2.46
N THR A 254 0.38 12.84 -1.98
CA THR A 254 0.97 14.02 -1.32
C THR A 254 1.19 13.82 0.18
N GLY A 255 0.61 12.77 0.77
CA GLY A 255 0.62 12.51 2.21
C GLY A 255 -0.24 13.46 3.03
N ARG A 256 -1.12 14.26 2.39
CA ARG A 256 -2.00 15.21 3.09
C ARG A 256 -3.25 14.59 3.66
N TYR A 257 -3.73 13.53 3.00
CA TYR A 257 -4.98 12.87 3.35
C TYR A 257 -4.77 11.39 3.57
N LEU A 258 -5.51 10.86 4.52
CA LEU A 258 -5.70 9.45 4.74
C LEU A 258 -7.14 9.09 4.34
N ALA A 259 -7.31 8.12 3.45
CA ALA A 259 -8.60 7.59 3.05
C ALA A 259 -8.85 6.24 3.71
N SER A 260 -10.06 6.02 4.21
CA SER A 260 -10.51 4.71 4.69
C SER A 260 -11.79 4.30 3.98
N CYS A 261 -11.91 2.99 3.69
CA CYS A 261 -13.10 2.38 3.10
C CYS A 261 -13.73 1.41 4.09
N GLY A 262 -15.05 1.48 4.21
CA GLY A 262 -15.86 0.55 5.02
C GLY A 262 -17.34 0.93 4.89
N ASP A 263 -18.26 0.04 5.30
CA ASP A 263 -19.70 0.28 5.32
C ASP A 263 -20.29 1.00 4.07
N ARG A 264 -19.76 0.73 2.88
CA ARG A 264 -20.10 1.37 1.60
C ARG A 264 -19.77 2.87 1.54
N ALA A 265 -18.92 3.35 2.42
CA ALA A 265 -18.48 4.75 2.49
C ALA A 265 -16.96 4.85 2.38
N VAL A 266 -16.50 5.99 1.85
CA VAL A 266 -15.11 6.42 1.90
C VAL A 266 -15.05 7.64 2.80
N ARG A 267 -14.16 7.62 3.78
CA ARG A 267 -13.91 8.74 4.68
C ARG A 267 -12.49 9.25 4.49
N LEU A 268 -12.35 10.58 4.51
CA LEU A 268 -11.08 11.26 4.33
C LEU A 268 -10.73 12.01 5.61
N PHE A 269 -9.48 11.86 6.02
CA PHE A 269 -8.89 12.52 7.19
C PHE A 269 -7.69 13.34 6.77
N HIS A 270 -7.54 14.52 7.34
CA HIS A 270 -6.30 15.27 7.21
C HIS A 270 -5.18 14.59 7.98
N ASN A 271 -4.02 14.48 7.36
CA ASN A 271 -2.83 13.91 8.00
C ASN A 271 -2.11 14.98 8.86
N ALA A 272 -2.74 15.42 9.95
CA ALA A 272 -2.09 16.33 10.89
C ALA A 272 -0.81 15.75 11.52
N PRO A 273 -0.74 14.43 11.88
CA PRO A 273 0.51 13.79 12.28
C PRO A 273 1.65 13.95 11.28
N GLY A 274 1.37 13.85 9.97
CA GLY A 274 2.39 14.05 8.93
C GLY A 274 2.96 15.48 8.94
N HIS A 275 2.10 16.49 9.07
CA HIS A 275 2.57 17.87 9.19
C HIS A 275 3.41 18.09 10.46
N ARG A 276 3.04 17.46 11.60
CA ARG A 276 3.85 17.52 12.83
C ARG A 276 5.22 16.87 12.64
N ALA A 277 5.26 15.69 12.00
CA ALA A 277 6.51 15.00 11.71
C ALA A 277 7.45 15.85 10.82
N VAL A 278 6.90 16.51 9.78
CA VAL A 278 7.66 17.43 8.93
C VAL A 278 8.20 18.61 9.74
N VAL A 279 7.40 19.21 10.63
CA VAL A 279 7.86 20.32 11.51
C VAL A 279 9.05 19.87 12.36
N GLU A 280 8.96 18.71 13.02
CA GLU A 280 10.04 18.17 13.85
C GLU A 280 11.31 17.88 13.04
N GLU A 281 11.16 17.31 11.86
CA GLU A 281 12.28 17.01 10.97
C GLU A 281 12.98 18.29 10.50
N MET A 282 12.19 19.26 9.99
CA MET A 282 12.75 20.54 9.52
C MET A 282 13.44 21.32 10.62
N GLN A 283 12.89 21.34 11.83
CA GLN A 283 13.55 21.95 13.00
C GLN A 283 14.87 21.26 13.35
N GLY A 284 14.91 19.91 13.28
CA GLY A 284 16.13 19.14 13.50
C GLY A 284 17.22 19.43 12.46
N LEU A 285 16.82 19.51 11.18
CA LEU A 285 17.73 19.81 10.07
C LEU A 285 18.23 21.26 10.11
N LEU A 286 17.38 22.22 10.45
CA LEU A 286 17.77 23.63 10.59
C LEU A 286 18.87 23.86 11.62
N LYS A 287 18.87 23.10 12.74
CA LYS A 287 19.93 23.16 13.76
C LYS A 287 21.30 22.70 13.23
N ARG A 288 21.33 21.89 12.17
CA ARG A 288 22.54 21.29 11.59
C ARG A 288 22.97 21.95 10.28
N ALA A 289 22.09 22.75 9.67
CA ALA A 289 22.32 23.35 8.37
C ALA A 289 23.33 24.49 8.48
N SER A 290 24.43 24.39 7.74
CA SER A 290 25.50 25.41 7.64
C SER A 290 25.33 26.33 6.43
N ASN A 291 24.61 25.89 5.38
CA ASN A 291 24.44 26.62 4.14
C ASN A 291 23.16 27.45 4.15
N GLU A 292 23.25 28.75 3.83
CA GLU A 292 22.12 29.69 3.85
C GLU A 292 20.98 29.29 2.88
N SER A 293 21.30 28.86 1.67
CA SER A 293 20.29 28.42 0.70
C SER A 293 19.50 27.17 1.20
N THR A 294 20.20 26.25 1.88
CA THR A 294 19.57 25.09 2.52
C THR A 294 18.67 25.52 3.66
N ARG A 295 19.13 26.46 4.51
CA ARG A 295 18.33 27.01 5.63
C ARG A 295 17.06 27.67 5.13
N GLN A 296 17.14 28.51 4.10
CA GLN A 296 15.95 29.16 3.52
C GLN A 296 14.93 28.14 3.00
N ARG A 297 15.37 27.09 2.28
CA ARG A 297 14.49 26.03 1.80
C ARG A 297 13.82 25.29 2.95
N LEU A 298 14.57 24.89 3.97
CA LEU A 298 14.04 24.21 5.15
C LEU A 298 13.06 25.10 5.92
N GLN A 299 13.35 26.40 6.04
CA GLN A 299 12.45 27.36 6.66
C GLN A 299 11.12 27.51 5.92
N GLN A 300 11.14 27.52 4.59
CA GLN A 300 9.92 27.55 3.78
C GLN A 300 9.06 26.29 3.99
N GLN A 301 9.69 25.12 4.03
CA GLN A 301 8.97 23.86 4.30
C GLN A 301 8.37 23.85 5.70
N LEU A 302 9.12 24.30 6.71
CA LEU A 302 8.65 24.44 8.08
C LEU A 302 7.43 25.36 8.17
N THR A 303 7.50 26.55 7.57
CA THR A 303 6.40 27.53 7.57
C THR A 303 5.14 26.92 6.92
N ARG A 304 5.26 26.28 5.77
CA ARG A 304 4.13 25.61 5.10
C ARG A 304 3.47 24.54 5.97
N ALA A 305 4.27 23.71 6.65
CA ALA A 305 3.74 22.66 7.53
C ALA A 305 3.03 23.27 8.75
N GLN A 306 3.58 24.34 9.32
CA GLN A 306 2.97 25.09 10.44
C GLN A 306 1.66 25.78 10.03
N GLU A 307 1.62 26.40 8.86
CA GLU A 307 0.38 27.00 8.31
C GLU A 307 -0.70 25.95 8.09
N ALA A 308 -0.34 24.78 7.56
CA ALA A 308 -1.26 23.66 7.40
C ALA A 308 -1.83 23.20 8.76
N LEU A 309 -0.98 23.02 9.78
CA LEU A 309 -1.43 22.68 11.13
C LEU A 309 -2.33 23.75 11.75
N LYS A 310 -2.01 25.03 11.54
CA LYS A 310 -2.83 26.16 12.02
C LYS A 310 -4.21 26.13 11.35
N SER A 311 -4.28 25.92 10.04
CA SER A 311 -5.56 25.85 9.31
C SER A 311 -6.43 24.67 9.76
N LEU A 312 -5.83 23.59 10.24
CA LEU A 312 -6.51 22.41 10.79
C LEU A 312 -6.88 22.55 12.27
N GLY A 313 -6.52 23.64 12.94
CA GLY A 313 -6.68 23.79 14.39
C GLY A 313 -5.83 22.80 15.21
N ALA A 314 -4.83 22.17 14.58
CA ALA A 314 -4.04 21.07 15.14
C ALA A 314 -2.68 21.53 15.72
N LEU A 315 -2.38 22.82 15.73
CA LEU A 315 -1.26 23.40 16.47
C LEU A 315 -1.61 23.31 17.97
N LYS A 316 -0.96 22.40 18.68
CA LYS A 316 -0.91 22.50 20.15
C LYS A 316 -0.14 23.78 20.48
N GLN A 317 -0.80 24.69 21.24
CA GLN A 317 -0.16 25.86 21.82
C GLN A 317 0.99 25.45 22.73
#